data_db431d96b5521471d4f880919312036a
#
_entry.id   db431d96b5521471d4f880919312036a
#
_cell.length_a   1.000
_cell.length_b   1.000
_cell.length_c   1.000
_cell.angle_alpha   90.00
_cell.angle_beta   90.00
_cell.angle_gamma   90.00
#
_symmetry.space_group_name_H-M   'P 1'
#
loop_
_entity.id
_entity.type
_entity.pdbx_description
1 polymer ?
#
loop_
_entity_poly.entity_id
_entity_poly.type
_entity_poly.pdbx_seq_one_letter_code
_entity_poly.pdbx_strand_id
1 'polypeptide(L)'
;MISTIRDDIDLNDQTLGLKIAAERLSIVRYVFLVQIEDGIASASQRASLEYADAVLIGWPETDSPEVVELDAAKLKTVREQMGMMEQYIRRFSAMERKGDVDGMTDTLIRITERVAEVRRLYQPGFPLPTFAEIRRVVQDEWDEDMGKIDPQEANTTADQGERETDSQPEVSEA
;
A
#
# COMPACT_ATOMS: atom_id res chain seq x y z
N MET A 1 -2.42 17.06 -8.83
CA MET A 1 -1.50 17.77 -9.73
C MET A 1 -0.19 16.99 -9.76
N ILE A 2 -0.01 16.10 -10.73
CA ILE A 2 1.23 15.34 -10.90
C ILE A 2 2.23 16.31 -11.51
N SER A 3 3.23 16.69 -10.72
CA SER A 3 4.31 17.55 -11.20
C SER A 3 4.96 16.89 -12.40
N THR A 4 4.90 17.56 -13.52
CA THR A 4 5.74 17.26 -14.67
C THR A 4 7.18 17.15 -14.19
N ILE A 5 7.86 16.07 -14.54
CA ILE A 5 9.29 15.88 -14.27
C ILE A 5 9.97 17.15 -14.75
N ARG A 6 10.62 17.87 -13.83
CA ARG A 6 11.36 19.08 -14.18
C ARG A 6 12.50 18.70 -15.09
N ASP A 7 12.68 19.46 -16.18
CA ASP A 7 13.74 19.27 -17.17
C ASP A 7 15.16 19.54 -16.63
N ASP A 8 15.28 19.90 -15.35
CA ASP A 8 16.52 20.20 -14.65
C ASP A 8 17.09 19.03 -13.83
N ILE A 9 16.48 17.82 -13.96
CA ILE A 9 17.04 16.63 -13.35
C ILE A 9 18.23 16.17 -14.19
N ASP A 10 19.39 16.08 -13.54
CA ASP A 10 20.61 15.54 -14.18
C ASP A 10 20.37 14.10 -14.62
N LEU A 11 20.11 13.92 -15.92
CA LEU A 11 19.86 12.62 -16.53
C LEU A 11 21.09 11.69 -16.51
N ASN A 12 22.26 12.21 -16.09
CA ASN A 12 23.46 11.44 -15.89
C ASN A 12 23.53 10.76 -14.51
N ASP A 13 22.62 11.10 -13.58
CA ASP A 13 22.54 10.38 -12.30
C ASP A 13 22.02 8.98 -12.53
N GLN A 14 22.90 7.99 -12.51
CA GLN A 14 22.55 6.59 -12.69
C GLN A 14 21.59 6.06 -11.61
N THR A 15 21.53 6.70 -10.44
CA THR A 15 20.65 6.32 -9.33
C THR A 15 19.29 7.01 -9.39
N LEU A 16 19.04 7.86 -10.38
CA LEU A 16 17.81 8.64 -10.49
C LEU A 16 16.56 7.75 -10.51
N GLY A 17 16.59 6.66 -11.29
CA GLY A 17 15.48 5.71 -11.35
C GLY A 17 15.13 5.12 -9.98
N LEU A 18 16.14 4.81 -9.20
CA LEU A 18 15.99 4.29 -7.83
C LEU A 18 15.32 5.32 -6.91
N LYS A 19 15.80 6.57 -6.93
CA LYS A 19 15.25 7.66 -6.12
C LYS A 19 13.80 7.96 -6.46
N ILE A 20 13.47 8.06 -7.74
CA ILE A 20 12.11 8.33 -8.22
C ILE A 20 11.17 7.19 -7.82
N ALA A 21 11.59 5.94 -8.00
CA ALA A 21 10.78 4.77 -7.63
C ALA A 21 10.43 4.76 -6.15
N ALA A 22 11.42 5.03 -5.27
CA ALA A 22 11.21 5.12 -3.82
C ALA A 22 10.24 6.23 -3.45
N GLU A 23 10.45 7.43 -3.98
CA GLU A 23 9.60 8.59 -3.71
C GLU A 23 8.16 8.34 -4.13
N ARG A 24 7.95 7.79 -5.32
CA ARG A 24 6.62 7.48 -5.85
C ARG A 24 5.88 6.45 -4.99
N LEU A 25 6.56 5.37 -4.62
CA LEU A 25 5.95 4.36 -3.75
C LEU A 25 5.60 4.92 -2.37
N SER A 26 6.47 5.75 -1.79
CA SER A 26 6.23 6.40 -0.50
C SER A 26 4.99 7.30 -0.54
N ILE A 27 4.82 8.06 -1.61
CA ILE A 27 3.66 8.95 -1.81
C ILE A 27 2.37 8.13 -1.95
N VAL A 28 2.37 7.10 -2.79
CA VAL A 28 1.19 6.24 -3.01
C VAL A 28 0.79 5.53 -1.73
N ARG A 29 1.76 5.00 -0.99
CA ARG A 29 1.53 4.38 0.32
C ARG A 29 0.88 5.36 1.30
N TYR A 30 1.38 6.59 1.37
CA TYR A 30 0.81 7.62 2.22
C TYR A 30 -0.64 7.95 1.85
N VAL A 31 -0.92 8.15 0.56
CA VAL A 31 -2.28 8.40 0.07
C VAL A 31 -3.22 7.24 0.42
N PHE A 32 -2.75 6.01 0.27
CA PHE A 32 -3.53 4.82 0.66
C PHE A 32 -3.85 4.82 2.15
N LEU A 33 -2.88 5.14 3.02
CA LEU A 33 -3.11 5.25 4.47
C LEU A 33 -4.15 6.31 4.83
N VAL A 34 -4.16 7.44 4.13
CA VAL A 34 -5.17 8.48 4.33
C VAL A 34 -6.57 7.99 3.93
N GLN A 35 -6.68 7.19 2.90
CA GLN A 35 -7.97 6.64 2.44
C GLN A 35 -8.55 5.57 3.39
N ILE A 36 -7.71 4.87 4.15
CA ILE A 36 -8.13 3.89 5.14
C ILE A 36 -8.04 4.44 6.58
N GLU A 37 -8.35 5.75 6.77
CA GLU A 37 -8.20 6.41 8.07
C GLU A 37 -9.03 5.76 9.20
N ASP A 38 -10.12 5.05 8.87
CA ASP A 38 -10.90 4.23 9.81
C ASP A 38 -10.19 2.95 10.25
N GLY A 39 -9.00 2.69 9.73
CA GLY A 39 -8.16 1.55 10.05
C GLY A 39 -8.13 0.47 8.96
N ILE A 40 -7.27 -0.51 9.19
CA ILE A 40 -7.08 -1.66 8.29
C ILE A 40 -8.27 -2.60 8.44
N ALA A 41 -9.04 -2.79 7.37
CA ALA A 41 -10.26 -3.59 7.36
C ALA A 41 -10.08 -5.02 6.84
N SER A 42 -8.92 -5.38 6.30
CA SER A 42 -8.65 -6.70 5.73
C SER A 42 -7.18 -7.08 5.77
N ALA A 43 -6.93 -8.40 5.75
CA ALA A 43 -5.58 -8.94 5.63
C ALA A 43 -4.89 -8.48 4.33
N SER A 44 -5.63 -8.31 3.24
CA SER A 44 -5.08 -7.80 1.97
C SER A 44 -4.58 -6.35 2.08
N GLN A 45 -5.31 -5.49 2.77
CA GLN A 45 -4.87 -4.11 3.03
C GLN A 45 -3.59 -4.10 3.87
N ARG A 46 -3.55 -4.88 4.94
CA ARG A 46 -2.36 -5.03 5.79
C ARG A 46 -1.17 -5.57 4.99
N ALA A 47 -1.37 -6.63 4.22
CA ALA A 47 -0.31 -7.22 3.41
C ALA A 47 0.24 -6.24 2.35
N SER A 48 -0.62 -5.44 1.72
CA SER A 48 -0.19 -4.43 0.74
C SER A 48 0.70 -3.36 1.36
N LEU A 49 0.38 -2.89 2.56
CA LEU A 49 1.19 -1.93 3.31
C LEU A 49 2.51 -2.52 3.78
N GLU A 50 2.50 -3.72 4.34
CA GLU A 50 3.72 -4.39 4.80
C GLU A 50 4.66 -4.74 3.63
N TYR A 51 4.09 -5.06 2.47
CA TYR A 51 4.90 -5.27 1.26
C TYR A 51 5.56 -3.98 0.78
N ALA A 52 4.83 -2.86 0.75
CA ALA A 52 5.41 -1.56 0.42
C ALA A 52 6.52 -1.18 1.41
N ASP A 53 6.32 -1.40 2.71
CA ASP A 53 7.33 -1.15 3.73
C ASP A 53 8.56 -2.04 3.56
N ALA A 54 8.40 -3.32 3.27
CA ALA A 54 9.50 -4.24 3.04
C ALA A 54 10.34 -3.86 1.80
N VAL A 55 9.69 -3.31 0.77
CA VAL A 55 10.39 -2.84 -0.44
C VAL A 55 11.09 -1.51 -0.19
N LEU A 56 10.61 -0.68 0.72
CA LEU A 56 11.20 0.62 1.06
C LEU A 56 12.22 0.56 2.21
N ILE A 57 12.19 -0.47 3.06
CA ILE A 57 13.05 -0.56 4.22
C ILE A 57 14.53 -0.56 3.81
N GLY A 58 15.35 0.18 4.58
CA GLY A 58 16.77 0.29 4.27
C GLY A 58 17.03 0.77 2.84
N TRP A 59 16.16 1.65 2.31
CA TRP A 59 16.36 2.20 0.97
C TRP A 59 17.75 2.82 0.86
N PRO A 60 18.52 2.46 -0.14
CA PRO A 60 19.91 2.84 -0.18
C PRO A 60 20.07 4.34 -0.35
N GLU A 61 20.96 4.90 0.43
CA GLU A 61 21.52 6.21 0.12
C GLU A 61 22.34 6.10 -1.19
N THR A 62 22.41 7.19 -1.93
CA THR A 62 23.04 7.22 -3.24
C THR A 62 24.52 6.83 -3.24
N ASP A 63 25.18 7.01 -2.10
CA ASP A 63 26.60 6.68 -1.89
C ASP A 63 26.82 5.32 -1.25
N SER A 64 25.76 4.51 -1.12
CA SER A 64 25.86 3.16 -0.57
C SER A 64 26.68 2.25 -1.49
N PRO A 65 27.71 1.57 -0.97
CA PRO A 65 28.50 0.62 -1.77
C PRO A 65 27.70 -0.60 -2.22
N GLU A 66 26.49 -0.78 -1.69
CA GLU A 66 25.58 -1.88 -2.06
C GLU A 66 24.83 -1.60 -3.37
N VAL A 67 24.78 -0.35 -3.81
CA VAL A 67 24.16 0.05 -5.08
C VAL A 67 25.15 -0.18 -6.23
N VAL A 68 24.75 -1.03 -7.18
CA VAL A 68 25.58 -1.33 -8.33
C VAL A 68 25.32 -0.38 -9.49
N GLU A 69 26.33 -0.14 -10.30
CA GLU A 69 26.20 0.59 -11.56
C GLU A 69 25.49 -0.28 -12.59
N LEU A 70 24.50 0.29 -13.30
CA LEU A 70 23.73 -0.41 -14.31
C LEU A 70 24.27 -0.18 -15.72
N ASP A 71 24.34 -1.25 -16.52
CA ASP A 71 24.58 -1.16 -17.94
C ASP A 71 23.36 -0.62 -18.71
N ALA A 72 23.55 -0.35 -20.01
CA ALA A 72 22.50 0.22 -20.86
C ALA A 72 21.23 -0.68 -20.94
N ALA A 73 21.39 -2.00 -20.93
CA ALA A 73 20.29 -2.95 -21.00
C ALA A 73 19.45 -2.91 -19.70
N LYS A 74 20.10 -2.87 -18.54
CA LYS A 74 19.43 -2.76 -17.24
C LYS A 74 18.78 -1.39 -17.06
N LEU A 75 19.42 -0.31 -17.48
CA LEU A 75 18.80 1.03 -17.49
C LEU A 75 17.56 1.08 -18.37
N LYS A 76 17.55 0.39 -19.49
CA LYS A 76 16.35 0.25 -20.33
C LYS A 76 15.24 -0.47 -19.56
N THR A 77 15.56 -1.57 -18.88
CA THR A 77 14.59 -2.29 -18.03
C THR A 77 14.05 -1.39 -16.92
N VAL A 78 14.88 -0.58 -16.26
CA VAL A 78 14.43 0.41 -15.26
C VAL A 78 13.40 1.35 -15.86
N ARG A 79 13.65 1.90 -17.05
CA ARG A 79 12.69 2.79 -17.72
C ARG A 79 11.36 2.10 -18.04
N GLU A 80 11.41 0.84 -18.47
CA GLU A 80 10.23 0.03 -18.73
C GLU A 80 9.41 -0.18 -17.44
N GLN A 81 10.05 -0.56 -16.33
CA GLN A 81 9.41 -0.70 -15.04
C GLN A 81 8.82 0.62 -14.52
N MET A 82 9.54 1.72 -14.70
CA MET A 82 9.04 3.06 -14.36
C MET A 82 7.81 3.46 -15.19
N GLY A 83 7.80 3.15 -16.48
CA GLY A 83 6.65 3.38 -17.35
C GLY A 83 5.42 2.59 -16.90
N MET A 84 5.58 1.32 -16.53
CA MET A 84 4.51 0.50 -15.98
C MET A 84 4.03 1.03 -14.64
N MET A 85 4.93 1.43 -13.77
CA MET A 85 4.61 2.04 -12.47
C MET A 85 3.74 3.29 -12.65
N GLU A 86 4.08 4.19 -13.57
CA GLU A 86 3.30 5.39 -13.87
C GLU A 86 1.87 5.07 -14.33
N GLN A 87 1.69 4.01 -15.11
CA GLN A 87 0.36 3.55 -15.52
C GLN A 87 -0.47 3.09 -14.31
N TYR A 88 0.13 2.34 -13.39
CA TYR A 88 -0.53 1.90 -12.17
C TYR A 88 -0.82 3.07 -11.21
N ILE A 89 0.06 4.07 -11.13
CA ILE A 89 -0.20 5.30 -10.34
C ILE A 89 -1.41 6.06 -10.87
N ARG A 90 -1.56 6.18 -12.18
CA ARG A 90 -2.76 6.79 -12.79
C ARG A 90 -4.02 6.00 -12.47
N ARG A 91 -3.94 4.66 -12.52
CA ARG A 91 -5.04 3.78 -12.13
C ARG A 91 -5.38 3.95 -10.64
N PHE A 92 -4.37 3.98 -9.78
CA PHE A 92 -4.54 4.24 -8.36
C PHE A 92 -5.28 5.55 -8.10
N SER A 93 -4.88 6.65 -8.73
CA SER A 93 -5.55 7.94 -8.62
C SER A 93 -7.01 7.90 -9.12
N ALA A 94 -7.31 7.10 -10.13
CA ALA A 94 -8.68 6.91 -10.61
C ALA A 94 -9.53 6.13 -9.59
N MET A 95 -8.97 5.11 -8.92
CA MET A 95 -9.64 4.35 -7.86
C MET A 95 -9.87 5.22 -6.62
N GLU A 96 -8.88 6.02 -6.23
CA GLU A 96 -8.98 7.00 -5.14
C GLU A 96 -10.17 7.94 -5.33
N ARG A 97 -10.31 8.53 -6.51
CA ARG A 97 -11.45 9.43 -6.83
C ARG A 97 -12.80 8.75 -6.75
N LYS A 98 -12.86 7.45 -6.94
CA LYS A 98 -14.09 6.64 -6.86
C LYS A 98 -14.35 6.10 -5.44
N GLY A 99 -13.39 6.25 -4.51
CA GLY A 99 -13.45 5.61 -3.20
C GLY A 99 -13.34 4.08 -3.26
N ASP A 100 -12.79 3.53 -4.35
CA ASP A 100 -12.58 2.09 -4.54
C ASP A 100 -11.33 1.63 -3.80
N VAL A 101 -11.47 1.33 -2.53
CA VAL A 101 -10.36 0.93 -1.64
C VAL A 101 -9.78 -0.42 -2.06
N ASP A 102 -10.59 -1.36 -2.49
CA ASP A 102 -10.11 -2.67 -2.96
C ASP A 102 -9.28 -2.53 -4.23
N GLY A 103 -9.73 -1.70 -5.18
CA GLY A 103 -8.97 -1.36 -6.38
C GLY A 103 -7.68 -0.63 -6.07
N MET A 104 -7.66 0.24 -5.07
CA MET A 104 -6.45 0.90 -4.57
C MET A 104 -5.47 -0.10 -3.96
N THR A 105 -5.96 -1.05 -3.16
CA THR A 105 -5.16 -2.11 -2.54
C THR A 105 -4.44 -2.95 -3.60
N ASP A 106 -5.16 -3.43 -4.58
CA ASP A 106 -4.61 -4.22 -5.69
C ASP A 106 -3.58 -3.41 -6.51
N THR A 107 -3.88 -2.15 -6.76
CA THR A 107 -2.99 -1.27 -7.51
C THR A 107 -1.72 -0.90 -6.73
N LEU A 108 -1.80 -0.70 -5.41
CA LEU A 108 -0.63 -0.51 -4.55
C LEU A 108 0.32 -1.71 -4.62
N ILE A 109 -0.21 -2.92 -4.60
CA ILE A 109 0.59 -4.15 -4.76
C ILE A 109 1.34 -4.12 -6.10
N ARG A 110 0.67 -3.77 -7.19
CA ARG A 110 1.26 -3.69 -8.54
C ARG A 110 2.35 -2.63 -8.63
N ILE A 111 2.13 -1.45 -8.04
CA ILE A 111 3.15 -0.40 -7.97
C ILE A 111 4.36 -0.90 -7.19
N THR A 112 4.13 -1.53 -6.04
CA THR A 112 5.22 -2.07 -5.20
C THR A 112 6.04 -3.14 -5.92
N GLU A 113 5.41 -4.02 -6.69
CA GLU A 113 6.11 -5.01 -7.52
C GLU A 113 7.05 -4.35 -8.54
N ARG A 114 6.63 -3.24 -9.16
CA ARG A 114 7.47 -2.51 -10.13
C ARG A 114 8.66 -1.85 -9.45
N VAL A 115 8.44 -1.26 -8.29
CA VAL A 115 9.52 -0.66 -7.47
C VAL A 115 10.49 -1.74 -6.97
N ALA A 116 9.99 -2.90 -6.55
CA ALA A 116 10.82 -4.03 -6.15
C ALA A 116 11.74 -4.52 -7.30
N GLU A 117 11.23 -4.57 -8.53
CA GLU A 117 12.05 -4.92 -9.70
C GLU A 117 13.17 -3.89 -9.95
N VAL A 118 12.88 -2.60 -9.81
CA VAL A 118 13.89 -1.54 -9.90
C VAL A 118 14.95 -1.72 -8.80
N ARG A 119 14.53 -1.97 -7.57
CA ARG A 119 15.46 -2.18 -6.46
C ARG A 119 16.35 -3.42 -6.65
N ARG A 120 15.81 -4.51 -7.17
CA ARG A 120 16.59 -5.72 -7.47
C ARG A 120 17.69 -5.47 -8.50
N LEU A 121 17.45 -4.59 -9.47
CA LEU A 121 18.46 -4.23 -10.46
C LEU A 121 19.62 -3.44 -9.84
N TYR A 122 19.31 -2.45 -8.98
CA TYR A 122 20.31 -1.63 -8.32
C TYR A 122 20.96 -2.29 -7.10
N GLN A 123 20.24 -3.17 -6.41
CA GLN A 123 20.71 -3.88 -5.22
C GLN A 123 20.42 -5.38 -5.32
N PRO A 124 21.12 -6.12 -6.20
CA PRO A 124 20.83 -7.54 -6.40
C PRO A 124 21.09 -8.43 -5.18
N GLY A 125 21.92 -7.97 -4.24
CA GLY A 125 22.22 -8.68 -3.00
C GLY A 125 21.25 -8.38 -1.85
N PHE A 126 20.32 -7.44 -2.00
CA PHE A 126 19.36 -7.12 -0.95
C PHE A 126 18.18 -8.12 -0.97
N PRO A 127 17.87 -8.76 0.19
CA PRO A 127 16.78 -9.73 0.26
C PRO A 127 15.42 -9.02 0.26
N LEU A 128 14.75 -9.01 -0.90
CA LEU A 128 13.38 -8.51 -1.03
C LEU A 128 12.41 -9.69 -1.01
N PRO A 129 11.39 -9.66 -0.12
CA PRO A 129 10.33 -10.66 -0.15
C PRO A 129 9.45 -10.49 -1.38
N THR A 130 8.76 -11.54 -1.77
CA THR A 130 7.66 -11.47 -2.71
C THR A 130 6.35 -11.09 -2.00
N PHE A 131 5.38 -10.56 -2.73
CA PHE A 131 4.06 -10.30 -2.16
C PHE A 131 3.40 -11.58 -1.60
N ALA A 132 3.58 -12.72 -2.28
CA ALA A 132 3.03 -14.00 -1.82
C ALA A 132 3.57 -14.43 -0.45
N GLU A 133 4.86 -14.20 -0.18
CA GLU A 133 5.47 -14.47 1.12
C GLU A 133 4.90 -13.56 2.22
N ILE A 134 4.82 -12.26 1.96
CA ILE A 134 4.21 -11.29 2.89
C ILE A 134 2.74 -11.65 3.16
N ARG A 135 1.97 -11.92 2.09
CA ARG A 135 0.55 -12.24 2.21
C ARG A 135 0.30 -13.47 3.09
N ARG A 136 1.13 -14.50 2.95
CA ARG A 136 0.99 -15.72 3.76
C ARG A 136 1.18 -15.42 5.24
N VAL A 137 2.25 -14.72 5.61
CA VAL A 137 2.54 -14.37 7.01
C VAL A 137 1.43 -13.49 7.59
N VAL A 138 1.02 -12.46 6.86
CA VAL A 138 -0.04 -11.54 7.29
C VAL A 138 -1.38 -12.26 7.46
N GLN A 139 -1.70 -13.20 6.55
CA GLN A 139 -2.95 -13.97 6.66
C GLN A 139 -2.97 -14.85 7.90
N ASP A 140 -1.86 -15.54 8.19
CA ASP A 140 -1.75 -16.39 9.37
C ASP A 140 -1.91 -15.55 10.66
N GLU A 141 -1.25 -14.40 10.75
CA GLU A 141 -1.39 -13.47 11.89
C GLU A 141 -2.80 -12.89 12.00
N TRP A 142 -3.41 -12.53 10.86
CA TRP A 142 -4.77 -12.01 10.83
C TRP A 142 -5.78 -13.02 11.34
N ASP A 143 -5.67 -14.27 10.91
CA ASP A 143 -6.56 -15.35 11.33
C ASP A 143 -6.39 -15.66 12.83
N GLU A 144 -5.16 -15.59 13.35
CA GLU A 144 -4.91 -15.73 14.78
C GLU A 144 -5.55 -14.59 15.58
N ASP A 145 -5.41 -13.36 15.14
CA ASP A 145 -5.97 -12.19 15.81
C ASP A 145 -7.50 -12.21 15.79
N MET A 146 -8.10 -12.57 14.67
CA MET A 146 -9.55 -12.72 14.54
C MET A 146 -10.11 -13.91 15.34
N GLY A 147 -9.32 -14.98 15.50
CA GLY A 147 -9.68 -16.14 16.33
C GLY A 147 -9.64 -15.86 17.85
N LYS A 148 -8.95 -14.80 18.27
CA LYS A 148 -8.88 -14.34 19.68
C LYS A 148 -10.05 -13.44 20.08
N ILE A 149 -10.84 -12.94 19.10
CA ILE A 149 -12.04 -12.15 19.37
C ILE A 149 -13.12 -13.14 19.79
N ASP A 150 -13.51 -13.12 21.09
CA ASP A 150 -14.57 -13.97 21.62
C ASP A 150 -15.90 -13.66 20.91
N PRO A 151 -16.60 -14.68 20.32
CA PRO A 151 -17.90 -14.48 19.67
C PRO A 151 -18.96 -13.84 20.58
N GLN A 152 -18.77 -13.88 21.89
CA GLN A 152 -19.69 -13.25 22.86
C GLN A 152 -19.53 -11.72 22.91
N GLU A 153 -18.37 -11.17 22.64
CA GLU A 153 -18.19 -9.70 22.60
C GLU A 153 -18.80 -9.05 21.36
N ALA A 154 -18.84 -9.77 20.22
CA ALA A 154 -19.46 -9.28 19.00
C ALA A 154 -20.99 -9.15 19.08
N ASN A 155 -21.65 -9.91 19.97
CA ASN A 155 -23.09 -9.86 20.16
C ASN A 155 -23.59 -8.80 21.17
N THR A 156 -22.70 -8.24 21.96
CA THR A 156 -23.11 -7.27 23.00
C THR A 156 -23.41 -5.88 22.41
N THR A 157 -22.92 -5.58 21.24
CA THR A 157 -23.16 -4.29 20.55
C THR A 157 -24.48 -4.28 19.75
N ALA A 158 -25.02 -5.44 19.42
CA ALA A 158 -26.27 -5.52 18.65
C ALA A 158 -27.54 -5.49 19.50
N ASP A 159 -27.45 -5.77 20.81
CA ASP A 159 -28.62 -5.90 21.70
C ASP A 159 -28.95 -4.62 22.51
N GLN A 160 -28.23 -3.53 22.32
CA GLN A 160 -28.54 -2.26 22.98
C GLN A 160 -29.38 -1.29 22.14
N GLY A 161 -29.82 -1.69 20.95
CA GLY A 161 -30.62 -0.86 20.04
C GLY A 161 -32.14 -1.03 20.10
N GLU A 162 -32.68 -2.02 20.84
CA GLU A 162 -34.12 -2.33 20.79
C GLU A 162 -34.82 -2.32 22.15
N ARG A 163 -34.58 -1.36 23.01
CA ARG A 163 -35.41 -1.12 24.21
C ARG A 163 -35.57 0.34 24.50
N GLU A 164 -36.27 1.05 23.63
CA GLU A 164 -36.93 2.32 23.98
C GLU A 164 -37.97 2.68 22.92
N THR A 165 -39.12 1.99 22.94
CA THR A 165 -40.40 2.55 22.47
C THR A 165 -41.51 1.61 22.89
N ASP A 166 -41.97 1.73 24.11
CA ASP A 166 -43.39 1.50 24.43
C ASP A 166 -43.72 2.12 25.80
N SER A 167 -44.13 3.36 25.77
CA SER A 167 -44.87 3.97 26.87
C SER A 167 -45.89 4.91 26.26
N GLN A 168 -47.04 4.36 25.88
CA GLN A 168 -48.23 5.15 25.62
C GLN A 168 -48.77 5.67 26.96
N PRO A 169 -49.14 6.95 27.07
CA PRO A 169 -49.94 7.43 28.17
C PRO A 169 -51.41 7.11 27.91
N GLU A 170 -52.01 6.35 28.83
CA GLU A 170 -53.46 6.22 28.91
C GLU A 170 -54.09 7.59 29.13
N VAL A 171 -54.92 7.97 28.18
CA VAL A 171 -55.85 9.12 28.36
C VAL A 171 -57.06 8.57 29.10
N SER A 172 -57.20 8.98 30.34
CA SER A 172 -58.41 8.76 31.12
C SER A 172 -59.42 9.85 30.78
N GLU A 173 -60.50 9.47 30.14
CA GLU A 173 -61.69 10.29 30.05
C GLU A 173 -62.49 10.16 31.36
N ALA A 174 -62.80 11.30 31.91
CA ALA A 174 -63.90 11.44 32.80
C ALA A 174 -64.68 12.73 32.52
#